data_61841aea7eb341b20a505aed59957ad2
#
_entry.id   61841aea7eb341b20a505aed59957ad2
#
_cell.length_a   1.000
_cell.length_b   1.000
_cell.length_c   1.000
_cell.angle_alpha   90.00
_cell.angle_beta   90.00
_cell.angle_gamma   90.00
#
_symmetry.space_group_name_H-M   'P 1'
#
loop_
_entity.id
_entity.type
_entity.pdbx_description
1 polymer ?
#
loop_
_entity_poly.entity_id
_entity_poly.type
_entity_poly.pdbx_seq_one_letter_code
_entity_poly.pdbx_strand_id
1 'polypeptide(L)'
;EYIHGEEKGDIAAIEKKIELLEKKDGEEGAGERSLKEKFTGAVIVGDSITEGFTEYDILNTSSVVAKIGVHLDELDEQIKQVKKLSPGIIFLSLGMNDVEHTNGDADEFVKQYGAVVDELKKSVPGAHIFVNAIFPVQEKAVKEKPVFAEIENFNEKLKELCDKTRTAFIDSSDLT
;
A
#
# COMPACT_ATOMS: atom_id res chain seq x y z
N GLU A 1 21.99 -8.12 -17.07
CA GLU A 1 21.86 -7.13 -18.21
C GLU A 1 20.48 -7.16 -18.90
N TYR A 2 19.47 -7.85 -18.33
CA TYR A 2 18.12 -8.00 -18.92
C TYR A 2 16.97 -7.35 -18.14
N ILE A 3 17.23 -6.70 -17.00
CA ILE A 3 16.20 -6.14 -16.11
C ILE A 3 15.87 -4.66 -16.40
N HIS A 4 16.72 -3.94 -17.14
CA HIS A 4 16.57 -2.49 -17.36
C HIS A 4 15.68 -2.07 -18.55
N GLY A 5 15.14 -2.99 -19.33
CA GLY A 5 14.38 -2.67 -20.55
C GLY A 5 12.87 -2.68 -20.41
N GLU A 6 12.30 -3.47 -19.52
CA GLU A 6 10.84 -3.64 -19.38
C GLU A 6 10.22 -2.66 -18.35
N GLU A 7 10.97 -2.26 -17.34
CA GLU A 7 10.50 -1.30 -16.32
C GLU A 7 10.19 0.11 -16.88
N LYS A 8 10.92 0.54 -17.90
CA LYS A 8 10.70 1.88 -18.51
C LYS A 8 9.37 2.01 -19.27
N GLY A 9 8.83 0.92 -19.76
CA GLY A 9 7.55 0.93 -20.48
C GLY A 9 6.35 1.14 -19.57
N ASP A 10 6.34 0.49 -18.42
CA ASP A 10 5.27 0.59 -17.43
C ASP A 10 5.29 1.93 -16.69
N ILE A 11 6.48 2.45 -16.37
CA ILE A 11 6.65 3.75 -15.73
C ILE A 11 6.10 4.88 -16.60
N ALA A 12 6.43 4.88 -17.91
CA ALA A 12 5.93 5.89 -18.84
C ALA A 12 4.40 5.82 -19.02
N ALA A 13 3.80 4.64 -18.92
CA ALA A 13 2.35 4.46 -18.97
C ALA A 13 1.67 4.96 -17.68
N ILE A 14 2.31 4.76 -16.52
CA ILE A 14 1.85 5.25 -15.22
C ILE A 14 1.98 6.78 -15.16
N GLU A 15 3.13 7.33 -15.56
CA GLU A 15 3.35 8.78 -15.64
C GLU A 15 2.33 9.46 -16.55
N LYS A 16 2.06 8.87 -17.73
CA LYS A 16 1.06 9.39 -18.65
C LYS A 16 -0.37 9.31 -18.10
N LYS A 17 -0.66 8.29 -17.30
CA LYS A 17 -1.96 8.13 -16.64
C LYS A 17 -2.12 9.13 -15.50
N ILE A 18 -1.05 9.40 -14.74
CA ILE A 18 -0.99 10.46 -13.71
C ILE A 18 -1.17 11.83 -14.36
N GLU A 19 -0.42 12.12 -15.45
CA GLU A 19 -0.54 13.39 -16.19
C GLU A 19 -1.93 13.61 -16.79
N LEU A 20 -2.60 12.54 -17.23
CA LEU A 20 -3.97 12.58 -17.72
C LEU A 20 -4.99 12.79 -16.58
N LEU A 21 -4.74 12.25 -15.40
CA LEU A 21 -5.56 12.51 -14.21
C LEU A 21 -5.37 13.94 -13.73
N GLU A 22 -4.14 14.43 -13.66
CA GLU A 22 -3.83 15.81 -13.29
C GLU A 22 -4.40 16.83 -14.30
N LYS A 23 -4.42 16.51 -15.60
CA LYS A 23 -5.06 17.35 -16.63
C LYS A 23 -6.59 17.34 -16.54
N LYS A 24 -7.20 16.20 -16.20
CA LYS A 24 -8.64 16.09 -15.95
C LYS A 24 -9.06 16.90 -14.72
N ASP A 25 -8.26 16.82 -13.67
CA ASP A 25 -8.46 17.58 -12.44
C ASP A 25 -8.26 19.10 -12.66
N GLY A 26 -7.44 19.51 -13.63
CA GLY A 26 -7.22 20.92 -14.00
C GLY A 26 -8.29 21.54 -14.89
N GLU A 27 -9.18 20.77 -15.49
CA GLU A 27 -10.26 21.27 -16.35
C GLU A 27 -11.60 21.46 -15.60
N GLU A 28 -11.76 20.91 -14.39
CA GLU A 28 -12.99 21.03 -13.57
C GLU A 28 -12.86 22.00 -12.40
N GLY A 29 -12.36 23.20 -12.63
CA GLY A 29 -12.58 24.32 -11.70
C GLY A 29 -11.39 24.72 -10.83
N ALA A 30 -11.18 26.01 -10.77
CA ALA A 30 -10.19 26.68 -9.92
C ALA A 30 -10.29 26.22 -8.46
N GLY A 31 -9.31 25.41 -8.00
CA GLY A 31 -9.16 25.05 -6.59
C GLY A 31 -8.86 23.61 -6.25
N GLU A 32 -8.60 22.72 -7.20
CA GLU A 32 -8.20 21.35 -6.85
C GLU A 32 -6.79 21.30 -6.27
N ARG A 33 -6.71 20.75 -5.04
CA ARG A 33 -5.47 20.58 -4.31
C ARG A 33 -4.63 19.48 -4.97
N SER A 34 -3.32 19.69 -5.06
CA SER A 34 -2.37 18.65 -5.49
C SER A 34 -2.48 17.39 -4.62
N LEU A 35 -2.02 16.24 -5.12
CA LEU A 35 -1.97 15.00 -4.32
C LEU A 35 -1.19 15.20 -3.01
N LYS A 36 -0.09 15.93 -3.05
CA LYS A 36 0.71 16.28 -1.85
C LYS A 36 -0.11 17.03 -0.81
N GLU A 37 -0.96 17.96 -1.24
CA GLU A 37 -1.85 18.72 -0.35
C GLU A 37 -2.99 17.86 0.17
N LYS A 38 -3.59 16.98 -0.66
CA LYS A 38 -4.64 16.04 -0.26
C LYS A 38 -4.15 15.06 0.80
N PHE A 39 -2.86 14.68 0.76
CA PHE A 39 -2.21 13.78 1.72
C PHE A 39 -1.65 14.48 2.96
N THR A 40 -1.86 15.79 3.13
CA THR A 40 -1.43 16.50 4.34
C THR A 40 -2.12 15.91 5.58
N GLY A 41 -1.34 15.45 6.55
CA GLY A 41 -1.86 14.79 7.76
C GLY A 41 -2.24 13.32 7.58
N ALA A 42 -2.00 12.75 6.40
CA ALA A 42 -2.11 11.33 6.12
C ALA A 42 -0.71 10.70 5.91
N VAL A 43 -0.60 9.43 6.23
CA VAL A 43 0.61 8.62 6.00
C VAL A 43 0.22 7.33 5.30
N ILE A 44 0.99 6.94 4.29
CA ILE A 44 0.94 5.60 3.71
C ILE A 44 2.13 4.78 4.23
N VAL A 45 1.83 3.61 4.77
CA VAL A 45 2.83 2.63 5.23
C VAL A 45 2.86 1.47 4.24
N GLY A 46 4.04 1.13 3.76
CA GLY A 46 4.12 0.08 2.75
C GLY A 46 5.52 -0.43 2.46
N ASP A 47 5.60 -1.17 1.37
CA ASP A 47 6.81 -1.81 0.86
C ASP A 47 7.49 -0.99 -0.26
N SER A 48 8.20 -1.65 -1.17
CA SER A 48 8.91 -1.04 -2.29
C SER A 48 7.99 -0.28 -3.27
N ILE A 49 6.74 -0.70 -3.43
CA ILE A 49 5.77 0.00 -4.29
C ILE A 49 5.43 1.36 -3.66
N THR A 50 5.24 1.38 -2.35
CA THR A 50 4.94 2.60 -1.60
C THR A 50 6.13 3.56 -1.57
N GLU A 51 7.37 3.05 -1.56
CA GLU A 51 8.59 3.86 -1.62
C GLU A 51 8.67 4.69 -2.91
N GLY A 52 8.15 4.14 -4.02
CA GLY A 52 8.04 4.83 -5.30
C GLY A 52 7.30 6.17 -5.22
N PHE A 53 6.33 6.34 -4.31
CA PHE A 53 5.64 7.62 -4.16
C PHE A 53 6.57 8.78 -3.74
N THR A 54 7.66 8.46 -3.05
CA THR A 54 8.70 9.46 -2.72
C THR A 54 9.71 9.59 -3.83
N GLU A 55 10.15 8.48 -4.43
CA GLU A 55 11.16 8.48 -5.49
C GLU A 55 10.70 9.25 -6.73
N TYR A 56 9.42 9.15 -7.08
CA TYR A 56 8.81 9.85 -8.22
C TYR A 56 8.17 11.19 -7.83
N ASP A 57 8.43 11.70 -6.64
CA ASP A 57 7.92 12.99 -6.13
C ASP A 57 6.38 13.12 -6.14
N ILE A 58 5.66 12.00 -6.04
CA ILE A 58 4.18 11.95 -6.03
C ILE A 58 3.64 12.44 -4.68
N LEU A 59 4.27 12.01 -3.58
CA LEU A 59 3.92 12.41 -2.22
C LEU A 59 5.13 13.00 -1.48
N ASN A 60 4.86 13.79 -0.45
CA ASN A 60 5.90 14.29 0.44
C ASN A 60 6.50 13.15 1.27
N THR A 61 7.79 13.23 1.59
CA THR A 61 8.48 12.24 2.45
C THR A 61 7.84 12.09 3.83
N SER A 62 7.17 13.13 4.33
CA SER A 62 6.42 13.08 5.59
C SER A 62 5.11 12.29 5.49
N SER A 63 4.65 11.96 4.28
CA SER A 63 3.45 11.18 4.03
C SER A 63 3.74 9.72 3.65
N VAL A 64 5.02 9.33 3.57
CA VAL A 64 5.43 7.98 3.15
C VAL A 64 6.32 7.36 4.23
N VAL A 65 5.93 6.19 4.73
CA VAL A 65 6.69 5.36 5.65
C VAL A 65 6.85 3.98 5.01
N ALA A 66 7.88 3.80 4.23
CA ALA A 66 8.09 2.60 3.44
C ALA A 66 9.47 1.99 3.67
N LYS A 67 9.58 0.69 3.36
CA LYS A 67 10.85 -0.03 3.37
C LYS A 67 10.78 -1.15 2.34
N ILE A 68 11.77 -1.21 1.45
CA ILE A 68 11.89 -2.29 0.46
C ILE A 68 11.94 -3.65 1.16
N GLY A 69 11.16 -4.60 0.67
CA GLY A 69 11.15 -5.97 1.13
C GLY A 69 10.69 -6.19 2.57
N VAL A 70 10.00 -5.21 3.17
CA VAL A 70 9.51 -5.34 4.55
C VAL A 70 8.40 -6.38 4.64
N HIS A 71 8.40 -7.12 5.74
CA HIS A 71 7.35 -8.06 6.14
C HIS A 71 6.56 -7.53 7.34
N LEU A 72 5.37 -8.07 7.56
CA LEU A 72 4.46 -7.63 8.64
C LEU A 72 5.05 -7.81 10.04
N ASP A 73 5.91 -8.78 10.23
CA ASP A 73 6.60 -9.06 11.50
C ASP A 73 7.86 -8.21 11.73
N GLU A 74 8.21 -7.32 10.77
CA GLU A 74 9.41 -6.47 10.83
C GLU A 74 9.08 -4.96 10.83
N LEU A 75 7.88 -4.54 11.19
CA LEU A 75 7.39 -3.16 11.07
C LEU A 75 7.67 -2.25 12.28
N ASP A 76 8.43 -2.67 13.26
CA ASP A 76 8.67 -1.91 14.49
C ASP A 76 9.17 -0.48 14.26
N GLU A 77 10.12 -0.31 13.34
CA GLU A 77 10.68 1.01 13.03
C GLU A 77 9.68 1.89 12.26
N GLN A 78 8.90 1.30 11.35
CA GLN A 78 7.85 1.99 10.61
C GLN A 78 6.75 2.46 11.56
N ILE A 79 6.32 1.63 12.49
CA ILE A 79 5.33 1.97 13.53
C ILE A 79 5.83 3.11 14.43
N LYS A 80 7.11 3.08 14.84
CA LYS A 80 7.73 4.18 15.59
C LYS A 80 7.72 5.49 14.79
N GLN A 81 8.00 5.42 13.50
CA GLN A 81 7.98 6.58 12.61
C GLN A 81 6.56 7.13 12.46
N VAL A 82 5.55 6.28 12.23
CA VAL A 82 4.14 6.67 12.17
C VAL A 82 3.70 7.33 13.49
N LYS A 83 4.08 6.77 14.63
CA LYS A 83 3.80 7.35 15.95
C LYS A 83 4.40 8.75 16.09
N LYS A 84 5.63 8.96 15.61
CA LYS A 84 6.29 10.26 15.64
C LYS A 84 5.60 11.30 14.75
N LEU A 85 5.11 10.85 13.57
CA LEU A 85 4.37 11.71 12.63
C LEU A 85 2.95 12.03 13.14
N SER A 86 2.38 11.17 13.97
CA SER A 86 1.03 11.34 14.56
C SER A 86 -0.05 11.72 13.54
N PRO A 87 -0.22 10.96 12.45
CA PRO A 87 -1.17 11.29 11.40
C PRO A 87 -2.62 11.08 11.85
N GLY A 88 -3.56 11.81 11.22
CA GLY A 88 -5.00 11.57 11.38
C GLY A 88 -5.51 10.39 10.53
N ILE A 89 -4.79 10.05 9.46
CA ILE A 89 -5.16 8.99 8.53
C ILE A 89 -3.93 8.14 8.23
N ILE A 90 -4.09 6.82 8.29
CA ILE A 90 -3.05 5.83 7.97
C ILE A 90 -3.58 4.92 6.86
N PHE A 91 -2.89 4.86 5.73
CA PHE A 91 -3.09 3.86 4.70
C PHE A 91 -2.05 2.75 4.85
N LEU A 92 -2.49 1.50 4.87
CA LEU A 92 -1.61 0.33 4.87
C LEU A 92 -1.61 -0.29 3.48
N SER A 93 -0.46 -0.33 2.84
CA SER A 93 -0.23 -0.94 1.53
C SER A 93 0.87 -2.00 1.67
N LEU A 94 0.52 -3.10 2.32
CA LEU A 94 1.41 -4.18 2.73
C LEU A 94 0.82 -5.52 2.33
N GLY A 95 1.66 -6.55 2.25
CA GLY A 95 1.22 -7.93 2.11
C GLY A 95 1.79 -8.66 0.89
N MET A 96 2.24 -7.96 -0.15
CA MET A 96 2.80 -8.61 -1.34
C MET A 96 4.00 -9.49 -0.98
N ASN A 97 4.91 -9.01 -0.15
CA ASN A 97 6.07 -9.77 0.32
C ASN A 97 5.64 -10.92 1.25
N ASP A 98 4.55 -10.72 1.99
CA ASP A 98 4.07 -11.67 2.99
C ASP A 98 3.40 -12.89 2.36
N VAL A 99 2.86 -12.78 1.14
CA VAL A 99 2.34 -13.94 0.39
C VAL A 99 3.42 -15.02 0.24
N GLU A 100 4.65 -14.62 -0.08
CA GLU A 100 5.79 -15.55 -0.16
C GLU A 100 6.33 -15.91 1.23
N HIS A 101 6.46 -14.93 2.11
CA HIS A 101 7.03 -15.10 3.45
C HIS A 101 6.25 -16.12 4.28
N THR A 102 4.91 -16.07 4.21
CA THR A 102 4.03 -17.05 4.85
C THR A 102 3.83 -18.33 4.04
N ASN A 103 4.51 -18.46 2.90
CA ASN A 103 4.35 -19.58 1.98
C ASN A 103 2.87 -19.86 1.61
N GLY A 104 2.10 -18.80 1.40
CA GLY A 104 0.68 -18.88 1.04
C GLY A 104 -0.26 -19.14 2.22
N ASP A 105 0.23 -19.10 3.47
CA ASP A 105 -0.61 -19.24 4.66
C ASP A 105 -1.34 -17.93 4.98
N ALA A 106 -2.58 -17.81 4.48
CA ALA A 106 -3.41 -16.63 4.68
C ALA A 106 -3.89 -16.46 6.14
N ASP A 107 -3.93 -17.51 6.94
CA ASP A 107 -4.30 -17.42 8.35
C ASP A 107 -3.18 -16.81 9.19
N GLU A 108 -1.94 -17.25 8.96
CA GLU A 108 -0.78 -16.62 9.60
C GLU A 108 -0.61 -15.17 9.15
N PHE A 109 -0.78 -14.89 7.86
CA PHE A 109 -0.77 -13.53 7.31
C PHE A 109 -1.75 -12.60 8.04
N VAL A 110 -3.02 -13.00 8.15
CA VAL A 110 -4.06 -12.19 8.79
C VAL A 110 -3.80 -12.00 10.28
N LYS A 111 -3.23 -12.99 10.95
CA LYS A 111 -2.82 -12.88 12.35
C LYS A 111 -1.72 -11.81 12.52
N GLN A 112 -0.70 -11.82 11.67
CA GLN A 112 0.37 -10.82 11.67
C GLN A 112 -0.18 -9.42 11.32
N TYR A 113 -1.04 -9.32 10.31
CA TYR A 113 -1.68 -8.07 9.92
C TYR A 113 -2.53 -7.47 11.05
N GLY A 114 -3.29 -8.32 11.74
CA GLY A 114 -4.08 -7.92 12.91
C GLY A 114 -3.22 -7.34 14.03
N ALA A 115 -2.05 -7.92 14.29
CA ALA A 115 -1.11 -7.40 15.26
C ALA A 115 -0.58 -6.01 14.89
N VAL A 116 -0.30 -5.76 13.61
CA VAL A 116 0.11 -4.44 13.09
C VAL A 116 -1.01 -3.41 13.28
N VAL A 117 -2.25 -3.76 12.93
CA VAL A 117 -3.41 -2.87 13.11
C VAL A 117 -3.61 -2.52 14.58
N ASP A 118 -3.53 -3.51 15.47
CA ASP A 118 -3.68 -3.30 16.92
C ASP A 118 -2.58 -2.41 17.50
N GLU A 119 -1.34 -2.60 17.05
CA GLU A 119 -0.22 -1.78 17.50
C GLU A 119 -0.32 -0.34 16.99
N LEU A 120 -0.76 -0.13 15.75
CA LEU A 120 -1.01 1.21 15.21
C LEU A 120 -2.13 1.93 15.97
N LYS A 121 -3.23 1.22 16.30
CA LYS A 121 -4.31 1.79 17.12
C LYS A 121 -3.86 2.22 18.51
N LYS A 122 -2.94 1.47 19.13
CA LYS A 122 -2.33 1.82 20.42
C LYS A 122 -1.35 2.99 20.27
N SER A 123 -0.55 2.99 19.21
CA SER A 123 0.52 3.96 18.99
C SER A 123 0.00 5.33 18.56
N VAL A 124 -1.09 5.37 17.78
CA VAL A 124 -1.73 6.59 17.25
C VAL A 124 -3.24 6.52 17.48
N PRO A 125 -3.69 6.68 18.76
CA PRO A 125 -5.11 6.64 19.08
C PRO A 125 -5.87 7.77 18.37
N GLY A 126 -6.95 7.42 17.70
CA GLY A 126 -7.77 8.36 16.94
C GLY A 126 -7.42 8.48 15.45
N ALA A 127 -6.35 7.86 14.97
CA ALA A 127 -6.10 7.76 13.54
C ALA A 127 -7.10 6.81 12.86
N HIS A 128 -7.58 7.21 11.68
CA HIS A 128 -8.38 6.33 10.83
C HIS A 128 -7.45 5.45 9.98
N ILE A 129 -7.62 4.13 10.08
CA ILE A 129 -6.80 3.16 9.36
C ILE A 129 -7.57 2.63 8.16
N PHE A 130 -6.95 2.73 6.99
CA PHE A 130 -7.39 2.19 5.73
C PHE A 130 -6.41 1.10 5.28
N VAL A 131 -6.93 -0.05 4.91
CA VAL A 131 -6.13 -1.21 4.47
C VAL A 131 -6.37 -1.42 2.99
N ASN A 132 -5.33 -1.26 2.18
CA ASN A 132 -5.40 -1.54 0.76
C ASN A 132 -5.33 -3.05 0.50
N ALA A 133 -6.11 -3.52 -0.44
CA ALA A 133 -5.97 -4.86 -0.98
C ALA A 133 -4.54 -5.07 -1.53
N ILE A 134 -4.03 -6.29 -1.45
CA ILE A 134 -2.82 -6.69 -2.18
C ILE A 134 -3.14 -6.60 -3.67
N PHE A 135 -2.28 -5.92 -4.43
CA PHE A 135 -2.48 -5.76 -5.86
C PHE A 135 -2.45 -7.10 -6.58
N PRO A 136 -3.29 -7.28 -7.61
CA PRO A 136 -3.23 -8.45 -8.45
C PRO A 136 -1.89 -8.48 -9.22
N VAL A 137 -1.41 -9.67 -9.51
CA VAL A 137 -0.19 -9.88 -10.29
C VAL A 137 -0.53 -10.43 -11.67
N GLN A 138 0.35 -10.24 -12.63
CA GLN A 138 0.20 -10.80 -13.97
C GLN A 138 0.32 -12.33 -13.94
N GLU A 139 -0.34 -13.01 -14.89
CA GLU A 139 -0.25 -14.48 -15.03
C GLU A 139 1.19 -15.01 -15.11
N LYS A 140 2.10 -14.23 -15.67
CA LYS A 140 3.52 -14.58 -15.74
C LYS A 140 4.12 -14.74 -14.34
N ALA A 141 3.81 -13.83 -13.41
CA ALA A 141 4.28 -13.90 -12.04
C ALA A 141 3.72 -15.12 -11.30
N VAL A 142 2.45 -15.47 -11.53
CA VAL A 142 1.84 -16.70 -10.98
C VAL A 142 2.51 -17.96 -11.53
N LYS A 143 2.90 -17.97 -12.81
CA LYS A 143 3.63 -19.11 -13.40
C LYS A 143 5.03 -19.27 -12.81
N GLU A 144 5.71 -18.16 -12.51
CA GLU A 144 7.04 -18.16 -11.89
C GLU A 144 6.97 -18.50 -10.39
N LYS A 145 5.95 -17.99 -9.72
CA LYS A 145 5.71 -18.16 -8.28
C LYS A 145 4.25 -18.53 -8.02
N PRO A 146 3.91 -19.83 -8.02
CA PRO A 146 2.53 -20.29 -7.89
C PRO A 146 1.80 -19.82 -6.62
N VAL A 147 2.53 -19.46 -5.57
CA VAL A 147 1.98 -18.93 -4.32
C VAL A 147 1.17 -17.64 -4.53
N PHE A 148 1.45 -16.88 -5.57
CA PHE A 148 0.69 -15.67 -5.89
C PHE A 148 -0.76 -15.96 -6.36
N ALA A 149 -1.10 -17.20 -6.68
CA ALA A 149 -2.48 -17.59 -6.91
C ALA A 149 -3.36 -17.43 -5.66
N GLU A 150 -2.75 -17.38 -4.47
CA GLU A 150 -3.45 -17.20 -3.19
C GLU A 150 -3.82 -15.75 -2.87
N ILE A 151 -3.39 -14.75 -3.66
CA ILE A 151 -3.64 -13.32 -3.38
C ILE A 151 -5.12 -13.02 -3.17
N GLU A 152 -6.01 -13.63 -3.94
CA GLU A 152 -7.46 -13.46 -3.78
C GLU A 152 -7.92 -13.92 -2.40
N ASN A 153 -7.50 -15.12 -1.97
CA ASN A 153 -7.79 -15.66 -0.64
C ASN A 153 -7.22 -14.76 0.49
N PHE A 154 -6.01 -14.22 0.29
CA PHE A 154 -5.41 -13.25 1.22
C PHE A 154 -6.28 -11.99 1.35
N ASN A 155 -6.74 -11.44 0.23
CA ASN A 155 -7.59 -10.25 0.21
C ASN A 155 -8.96 -10.49 0.84
N GLU A 156 -9.58 -11.65 0.63
CA GLU A 156 -10.83 -12.03 1.29
C GLU A 156 -10.67 -12.05 2.82
N LYS A 157 -9.64 -12.71 3.31
CA LYS A 157 -9.34 -12.77 4.75
C LYS A 157 -8.94 -11.41 5.32
N LEU A 158 -8.24 -10.60 4.55
CA LEU A 158 -7.88 -9.23 4.94
C LEU A 158 -9.12 -8.35 5.09
N LYS A 159 -10.08 -8.49 4.19
CA LYS A 159 -11.39 -7.82 4.28
C LYS A 159 -12.16 -8.23 5.54
N GLU A 160 -12.21 -9.54 5.84
CA GLU A 160 -12.82 -10.03 7.09
C GLU A 160 -12.11 -9.47 8.34
N LEU A 161 -10.78 -9.35 8.31
CA LEU A 161 -10.02 -8.73 9.40
C LEU A 161 -10.43 -7.26 9.58
N CYS A 162 -10.58 -6.52 8.48
CA CYS A 162 -10.99 -5.11 8.51
C CYS A 162 -12.37 -4.95 9.16
N ASP A 163 -13.32 -5.82 8.82
CA ASP A 163 -14.64 -5.83 9.46
C ASP A 163 -14.55 -6.08 10.97
N LYS A 164 -13.76 -7.06 11.39
CA LYS A 164 -13.55 -7.42 12.82
C LYS A 164 -12.86 -6.30 13.59
N THR A 165 -11.90 -5.64 12.97
CA THR A 165 -11.10 -4.58 13.61
C THR A 165 -11.70 -3.18 13.45
N ARG A 166 -12.80 -3.03 12.70
CA ARG A 166 -13.40 -1.73 12.36
C ARG A 166 -12.42 -0.79 11.69
N THR A 167 -11.66 -1.32 10.74
CA THR A 167 -10.83 -0.57 9.79
C THR A 167 -11.49 -0.59 8.42
N ALA A 168 -11.19 0.39 7.58
CA ALA A 168 -11.74 0.42 6.22
C ALA A 168 -10.87 -0.43 5.28
N PHE A 169 -11.51 -1.30 4.47
CA PHE A 169 -10.84 -2.02 3.40
C PHE A 169 -11.01 -1.26 2.08
N ILE A 170 -9.93 -1.07 1.35
CA ILE A 170 -9.92 -0.47 0.02
C ILE A 170 -9.65 -1.57 -0.99
N ASP A 171 -10.67 -1.90 -1.77
CA ASP A 171 -10.57 -2.84 -2.87
C ASP A 171 -9.90 -2.15 -4.07
N SER A 172 -8.80 -2.72 -4.54
CA SER A 172 -8.06 -2.26 -5.71
C SER A 172 -8.02 -3.30 -6.83
N SER A 173 -8.90 -4.31 -6.78
CA SER A 173 -8.96 -5.38 -7.78
C SER A 173 -9.30 -4.88 -9.19
N ASP A 174 -9.98 -3.74 -9.32
CA ASP A 174 -10.37 -3.12 -10.59
C ASP A 174 -9.24 -2.32 -11.26
N LEU A 175 -8.04 -2.24 -10.64
CA LEU A 175 -6.90 -1.48 -11.15
C LEU A 175 -6.01 -2.26 -12.13
N THR A 176 -6.50 -3.34 -12.72
CA THR A 176 -5.78 -4.18 -13.72
C THR A 176 -5.97 -3.68 -15.13
#